data_62146e9382af3300225f8ba3db8b51e4
#
_entry.id   62146e9382af3300225f8ba3db8b51e4
#
_cell.length_a   1.000
_cell.length_b   1.000
_cell.length_c   1.000
_cell.angle_alpha   90.00
_cell.angle_beta   90.00
_cell.angle_gamma   90.00
#
_symmetry.space_group_name_H-M   'P 1'
#
loop_
_entity.id
_entity.type
_entity.pdbx_description
1 polymer ?
#
loop_
_entity_poly.entity_id
_entity_poly.type
_entity_poly.pdbx_seq_one_letter_code
_entity_poly.pdbx_strand_id
1 'polypeptide(L)'
;MQQEWVDRNFLASSHIRTPDPRQENPPEGQRLLVSWDFPRSVFEKRLQLSLTVRFWDDTQETFVQPIERKRDYAVFFFPKDAEGTDRRILTYQVHAISEKGEIVGSWDHQFWTKLIEVGAKDSFSSAHRINSSVSSQHKQGSVIDMP
;
A
#
# COMPACT_ATOMS: atom_id res chain seq x y z
N MET A 1 4.52 -11.74 8.83
CA MET A 1 4.56 -10.29 8.71
C MET A 1 3.99 -9.65 9.95
N GLN A 2 4.58 -8.56 10.44
CA GLN A 2 4.19 -7.90 11.69
C GLN A 2 4.21 -6.40 11.49
N GLN A 3 3.17 -5.72 11.97
CA GLN A 3 3.08 -4.27 12.03
C GLN A 3 3.20 -3.84 13.49
N GLU A 4 4.06 -2.87 13.76
CA GLU A 4 4.32 -2.37 15.11
C GLU A 4 4.35 -0.85 15.15
N TRP A 5 3.88 -0.29 16.27
CA TRP A 5 4.12 1.11 16.62
C TRP A 5 5.48 1.23 17.28
N VAL A 6 6.26 2.18 16.84
CA VAL A 6 7.55 2.53 17.45
C VAL A 6 7.35 3.83 18.19
N ASP A 7 7.53 3.79 19.49
CA ASP A 7 7.48 4.93 20.38
C ASP A 7 8.74 5.03 21.25
N ARG A 8 8.76 5.99 22.14
CA ARG A 8 9.88 6.22 23.05
C ARG A 8 10.28 4.98 23.86
N ASN A 9 9.31 4.13 24.21
CA ASN A 9 9.53 2.94 25.03
C ASN A 9 10.05 1.76 24.21
N PHE A 10 10.10 1.88 22.90
CA PHE A 10 10.62 0.83 22.03
C PHE A 10 12.14 0.59 22.22
N LEU A 11 12.88 1.59 22.66
CA LEU A 11 14.32 1.44 22.91
C LEU A 11 14.56 0.64 24.17
N ALA A 12 15.36 -0.43 24.05
CA ALA A 12 15.76 -1.25 25.22
C ALA A 12 16.46 -0.40 26.29
N SER A 13 17.20 0.64 25.89
CA SER A 13 17.87 1.58 26.77
C SER A 13 16.91 2.36 27.67
N SER A 14 15.67 2.58 27.28
CA SER A 14 14.66 3.22 28.11
C SER A 14 14.27 2.36 29.34
N HIS A 15 14.33 1.03 29.20
CA HIS A 15 14.00 0.10 30.28
C HIS A 15 15.18 -0.19 31.22
N ILE A 16 16.40 -0.25 30.68
CA ILE A 16 17.60 -0.59 31.45
C ILE A 16 18.41 0.63 31.88
N ARG A 17 17.94 1.83 31.55
CA ARG A 17 18.56 3.13 31.90
C ARG A 17 20.03 3.25 31.50
N THR A 18 20.39 2.68 30.35
CA THR A 18 21.74 2.88 29.78
C THR A 18 21.79 4.17 28.96
N PRO A 19 22.92 4.86 28.91
CA PRO A 19 23.10 6.02 28.04
C PRO A 19 22.96 5.59 26.57
N ASP A 20 21.97 6.16 25.88
CA ASP A 20 21.75 5.94 24.45
C ASP A 20 21.43 7.30 23.81
N PRO A 21 22.22 7.79 22.85
CA PRO A 21 21.95 9.06 22.18
C PRO A 21 20.56 9.15 21.55
N ARG A 22 19.94 8.00 21.19
CA ARG A 22 18.59 7.95 20.65
C ARG A 22 17.50 8.26 21.66
N GLN A 23 17.80 8.29 22.96
CA GLN A 23 16.82 8.68 24.00
C GLN A 23 16.47 10.17 23.96
N GLU A 24 17.35 11.03 23.41
CA GLU A 24 17.08 12.46 23.26
C GLU A 24 16.03 12.71 22.17
N ASN A 25 16.15 11.99 21.04
CA ASN A 25 15.18 12.03 19.93
C ASN A 25 14.81 10.60 19.53
N PRO A 26 13.94 9.93 20.29
CA PRO A 26 13.56 8.56 19.99
C PRO A 26 12.82 8.50 18.65
N PRO A 27 13.06 7.45 17.82
CA PRO A 27 12.30 7.27 16.62
C PRO A 27 10.83 7.00 16.96
N GLU A 28 9.93 7.77 16.36
CA GLU A 28 8.50 7.59 16.48
C GLU A 28 7.89 7.32 15.09
N GLY A 29 6.97 6.38 15.01
CA GLY A 29 6.33 6.02 13.76
C GLY A 29 5.77 4.61 13.74
N GLN A 30 5.55 4.11 12.55
CA GLN A 30 5.11 2.74 12.30
C GLN A 30 6.22 1.95 11.63
N ARG A 31 6.27 0.65 11.91
CA ARG A 31 7.20 -0.25 11.25
C ARG A 31 6.48 -1.50 10.75
N LEU A 32 6.83 -1.93 9.55
CA LEU A 32 6.44 -3.21 8.98
C LEU A 32 7.64 -4.13 8.95
N LEU A 33 7.51 -5.31 9.54
CA LEU A 33 8.47 -6.38 9.46
C LEU A 33 7.94 -7.45 8.52
N VAL A 34 8.65 -7.67 7.43
CA VAL A 34 8.35 -8.69 6.42
C VAL A 34 9.38 -9.78 6.52
N SER A 35 8.98 -10.99 6.86
CA SER A 35 9.87 -12.16 6.91
C SER A 35 9.46 -13.16 5.85
N TRP A 36 10.44 -13.89 5.31
CA TRP A 36 10.24 -14.90 4.28
C TRP A 36 11.12 -16.12 4.51
N ASP A 37 10.67 -17.25 3.98
CA ASP A 37 11.41 -18.49 3.86
C ASP A 37 10.99 -19.18 2.56
N PHE A 38 11.85 -19.11 1.53
CA PHE A 38 11.55 -19.68 0.21
C PHE A 38 12.20 -21.05 0.04
N PRO A 39 11.53 -21.99 -0.64
CA PRO A 39 12.16 -23.20 -1.13
C PRO A 39 13.33 -22.86 -2.06
N ARG A 40 14.36 -23.73 -2.08
CA ARG A 40 15.55 -23.49 -2.91
C ARG A 40 15.22 -23.30 -4.39
N SER A 41 14.30 -24.10 -4.92
CA SER A 41 13.87 -24.03 -6.32
C SER A 41 13.22 -22.68 -6.70
N VAL A 42 12.59 -22.01 -5.75
CA VAL A 42 11.98 -20.69 -5.94
C VAL A 42 13.04 -19.60 -5.80
N PHE A 43 13.92 -19.71 -4.82
CA PHE A 43 14.98 -18.74 -4.56
C PHE A 43 15.98 -18.61 -5.74
N GLU A 44 16.28 -19.70 -6.45
CA GLU A 44 17.14 -19.70 -7.63
C GLU A 44 16.61 -18.81 -8.79
N LYS A 45 15.35 -18.39 -8.75
CA LYS A 45 14.75 -17.50 -9.76
C LYS A 45 15.12 -16.02 -9.61
N ARG A 46 16.03 -15.66 -8.71
CA ARG A 46 16.40 -14.28 -8.39
C ARG A 46 15.18 -13.42 -8.08
N LEU A 47 14.84 -13.38 -6.82
CA LEU A 47 13.61 -12.75 -6.35
C LEU A 47 13.83 -11.30 -5.94
N GLN A 48 12.77 -10.50 -6.12
CA GLN A 48 12.64 -9.16 -5.56
C GLN A 48 11.40 -9.12 -4.66
N LEU A 49 11.53 -8.43 -3.54
CA LEU A 49 10.42 -8.11 -2.66
C LEU A 49 9.82 -6.77 -3.09
N SER A 50 8.53 -6.75 -3.35
CA SER A 50 7.77 -5.52 -3.62
C SER A 50 6.74 -5.33 -2.51
N LEU A 51 6.90 -4.27 -1.73
CA LEU A 51 5.95 -3.85 -0.70
C LEU A 51 5.21 -2.61 -1.20
N THR A 52 3.90 -2.70 -1.34
CA THR A 52 3.03 -1.57 -1.62
C THR A 52 2.24 -1.22 -0.37
N VAL A 53 2.35 0.02 0.08
CA VAL A 53 1.67 0.54 1.26
C VAL A 53 0.73 1.65 0.86
N ARG A 54 -0.49 1.61 1.36
CA ARG A 54 -1.47 2.67 1.25
C ARG A 54 -1.72 3.28 2.62
N PHE A 55 -1.72 4.60 2.68
CA PHE A 55 -1.90 5.38 3.91
C PHE A 55 -3.32 5.93 4.03
N TRP A 56 -3.67 6.39 5.24
CA TRP A 56 -4.98 6.99 5.51
C TRP A 56 -5.22 8.32 4.78
N ASP A 57 -4.17 8.98 4.32
CA ASP A 57 -4.22 10.20 3.50
C ASP A 57 -4.45 9.92 2.00
N ASP A 58 -4.83 8.68 1.65
CA ASP A 58 -5.01 8.17 0.28
C ASP A 58 -3.72 8.13 -0.58
N THR A 59 -2.57 8.41 -0.01
CA THR A 59 -1.29 8.22 -0.71
C THR A 59 -0.88 6.75 -0.72
N GLN A 60 -0.10 6.38 -1.75
CA GLN A 60 0.43 5.03 -1.93
C GLN A 60 1.91 5.09 -2.26
N GLU A 61 2.69 4.22 -1.65
CA GLU A 61 4.12 4.07 -1.93
C GLU A 61 4.46 2.60 -2.18
N THR A 62 5.41 2.37 -3.08
CA THR A 62 5.91 1.03 -3.39
C THR A 62 7.42 0.99 -3.17
N PHE A 63 7.86 0.02 -2.39
CA PHE A 63 9.26 -0.24 -2.07
C PHE A 63 9.68 -1.55 -2.71
N VAL A 64 10.79 -1.54 -3.43
CA VAL A 64 11.33 -2.73 -4.07
C VAL A 64 12.76 -2.97 -3.59
N GLN A 65 13.06 -4.19 -3.19
CA GLN A 65 14.41 -4.59 -2.81
C GLN A 65 14.72 -6.02 -3.24
N PRO A 66 16.00 -6.35 -3.53
CA PRO A 66 16.40 -7.71 -3.87
C PRO A 66 16.27 -8.63 -2.65
N ILE A 67 15.93 -9.90 -2.90
CA ILE A 67 15.95 -10.96 -1.91
C ILE A 67 17.27 -11.71 -2.06
N GLU A 68 18.22 -11.42 -1.18
CA GLU A 68 19.58 -11.97 -1.25
C GLU A 68 19.75 -13.31 -0.53
N ARG A 69 18.84 -13.62 0.39
CA ARG A 69 18.89 -14.83 1.18
C ARG A 69 17.57 -15.57 1.11
N LYS A 70 17.66 -16.90 1.06
CA LYS A 70 16.51 -17.80 1.04
C LYS A 70 15.57 -17.58 2.23
N ARG A 71 16.13 -17.32 3.42
CA ARG A 71 15.42 -17.02 4.65
C ARG A 71 16.01 -15.77 5.26
N ASP A 72 15.18 -14.74 5.42
CA ASP A 72 15.57 -13.45 5.97
C ASP A 72 14.33 -12.62 6.32
N TYR A 73 14.55 -11.36 6.68
CA TYR A 73 13.51 -10.39 6.93
C TYR A 73 13.93 -8.99 6.45
N ALA A 74 12.94 -8.16 6.17
CA ALA A 74 13.13 -6.74 5.91
C ALA A 74 12.29 -5.91 6.87
N VAL A 75 12.81 -4.74 7.24
CA VAL A 75 12.13 -3.77 8.10
C VAL A 75 11.92 -2.49 7.30
N PHE A 76 10.67 -2.06 7.20
CA PHE A 76 10.28 -0.79 6.60
C PHE A 76 9.78 0.13 7.71
N PHE A 77 10.42 1.29 7.86
CA PHE A 77 10.07 2.26 8.89
C PHE A 77 9.43 3.50 8.27
N PHE A 78 8.31 3.91 8.81
CA PHE A 78 7.52 5.07 8.40
C PHE A 78 7.50 6.06 9.57
N PRO A 79 8.40 7.06 9.56
CA PRO A 79 8.48 8.03 10.64
C PRO A 79 7.24 8.90 10.68
N LYS A 80 6.93 9.47 11.84
CA LYS A 80 6.02 10.59 11.95
C LYS A 80 6.62 11.78 11.22
N ASP A 81 5.78 12.49 10.46
CA ASP A 81 6.20 13.74 9.84
C ASP A 81 6.50 14.81 10.89
N ALA A 82 7.43 15.72 10.56
CA ALA A 82 7.82 16.82 11.44
C ALA A 82 6.64 17.74 11.82
N GLU A 83 5.57 17.74 11.05
CA GLU A 83 4.32 18.45 11.30
C GLU A 83 3.35 17.68 12.21
N GLY A 84 3.75 16.50 12.70
CA GLY A 84 2.90 15.66 13.55
C GLY A 84 1.75 14.97 12.80
N THR A 85 1.72 15.05 11.48
CA THR A 85 0.77 14.32 10.65
C THR A 85 1.18 12.86 10.60
N ASP A 86 0.48 12.02 11.34
CA ASP A 86 0.69 10.57 11.31
C ASP A 86 0.31 10.03 9.93
N ARG A 87 1.28 9.71 9.11
CA ARG A 87 1.07 8.88 7.92
C ARG A 87 0.78 7.44 8.36
N ARG A 88 -0.44 7.24 8.84
CA ARG A 88 -0.88 5.93 9.31
C ARG A 88 -1.03 4.99 8.14
N ILE A 89 -0.47 3.79 8.27
CA ILE A 89 -0.68 2.72 7.32
C ILE A 89 -2.13 2.27 7.40
N LEU A 90 -2.85 2.38 6.28
CA LEU A 90 -4.21 1.88 6.13
C LEU A 90 -4.20 0.40 5.77
N THR A 91 -3.44 0.06 4.74
CA THR A 91 -3.31 -1.31 4.24
C THR A 91 -2.03 -1.49 3.43
N TYR A 92 -1.64 -2.72 3.18
CA TYR A 92 -0.42 -3.04 2.45
C TYR A 92 -0.49 -4.42 1.80
N GLN A 93 0.31 -4.58 0.77
CA GLN A 93 0.47 -5.81 -0.02
C GLN A 93 1.94 -6.09 -0.24
N VAL A 94 2.33 -7.34 -0.14
CA VAL A 94 3.70 -7.80 -0.39
C VAL A 94 3.70 -8.85 -1.48
N HIS A 95 4.55 -8.66 -2.47
CA HIS A 95 4.81 -9.63 -3.51
C HIS A 95 6.28 -10.03 -3.51
N ALA A 96 6.55 -11.31 -3.72
CA ALA A 96 7.84 -11.80 -4.15
C ALA A 96 7.77 -12.05 -5.67
N ILE A 97 8.60 -11.34 -6.41
CA ILE A 97 8.56 -11.32 -7.88
C ILE A 97 9.87 -11.87 -8.41
N SER A 98 9.80 -12.80 -9.36
CA SER A 98 10.99 -13.34 -10.04
C SER A 98 11.55 -12.32 -11.04
N GLU A 99 12.81 -12.54 -11.49
CA GLU A 99 13.44 -11.75 -12.55
C GLU A 99 12.62 -11.71 -13.85
N LYS A 100 11.80 -12.72 -14.09
CA LYS A 100 10.88 -12.80 -15.25
C LYS A 100 9.56 -12.06 -15.05
N GLY A 101 9.35 -11.42 -13.89
CA GLY A 101 8.10 -10.73 -13.56
C GLY A 101 6.99 -11.63 -13.01
N GLU A 102 7.28 -12.91 -12.72
CA GLU A 102 6.30 -13.82 -12.13
C GLU A 102 6.16 -13.57 -10.62
N ILE A 103 4.93 -13.47 -10.13
CA ILE A 103 4.64 -13.43 -8.69
C ILE A 103 4.75 -14.85 -8.16
N VAL A 104 5.77 -15.12 -7.36
CA VAL A 104 6.02 -16.43 -6.73
C VAL A 104 5.49 -16.53 -5.32
N GLY A 105 5.15 -15.41 -4.71
CA GLY A 105 4.53 -15.31 -3.40
C GLY A 105 3.80 -14.00 -3.24
N SER A 106 2.67 -14.03 -2.54
CA SER A 106 1.85 -12.86 -2.26
C SER A 106 1.34 -12.91 -0.83
N TRP A 107 1.26 -11.76 -0.18
CA TRP A 107 0.58 -11.57 1.08
C TRP A 107 -0.12 -10.21 1.11
N ASP A 108 -1.42 -10.24 1.37
CA ASP A 108 -2.27 -9.06 1.39
C ASP A 108 -2.80 -8.83 2.80
N HIS A 109 -2.74 -7.59 3.26
CA HIS A 109 -3.44 -7.21 4.48
C HIS A 109 -4.95 -7.35 4.28
N GLN A 110 -5.67 -7.75 5.33
CA GLN A 110 -7.11 -8.08 5.28
C GLN A 110 -8.01 -6.99 4.66
N PHE A 111 -7.59 -5.73 4.67
CA PHE A 111 -8.35 -4.62 4.08
C PHE A 111 -7.95 -4.28 2.64
N TRP A 112 -6.89 -4.89 2.09
CA TRP A 112 -6.39 -4.59 0.75
C TRP A 112 -7.44 -4.84 -0.33
N THR A 113 -8.01 -6.03 -0.34
CA THR A 113 -9.00 -6.46 -1.34
C THR A 113 -10.31 -5.67 -1.25
N LYS A 114 -10.77 -5.35 -0.05
CA LYS A 114 -12.03 -4.61 0.15
C LYS A 114 -11.98 -3.18 -0.41
N LEU A 115 -10.85 -2.50 -0.31
CA LEU A 115 -10.68 -1.14 -0.82
C LEU A 115 -10.69 -1.07 -2.34
N ILE A 116 -10.13 -2.08 -3.02
CA ILE A 116 -10.12 -2.17 -4.48
C ILE A 116 -11.53 -2.43 -5.02
N GLU A 117 -12.32 -3.29 -4.39
CA GLU A 117 -13.70 -3.58 -4.80
C GLU A 117 -14.63 -2.36 -4.68
N VAL A 118 -14.48 -1.55 -3.63
CA VAL A 118 -15.25 -0.31 -3.45
C VAL A 118 -14.91 0.71 -4.52
N GLY A 119 -13.61 0.94 -4.79
CA GLY A 119 -13.17 1.86 -5.83
C GLY A 119 -13.62 1.47 -7.25
N ALA A 120 -13.69 0.17 -7.55
CA ALA A 120 -14.18 -0.34 -8.83
C ALA A 120 -15.70 -0.13 -9.01
N LYS A 121 -16.49 -0.26 -7.94
CA LYS A 121 -17.93 -0.03 -7.98
C LYS A 121 -18.28 1.45 -8.19
N ASP A 122 -17.56 2.34 -7.55
CA ASP A 122 -17.80 3.78 -7.69
C ASP A 122 -17.45 4.31 -9.09
N SER A 123 -16.39 3.80 -9.72
CA SER A 123 -16.03 4.16 -11.08
C SER A 123 -17.05 3.65 -12.13
N PHE A 124 -17.65 2.48 -11.90
CA PHE A 124 -18.69 1.93 -12.78
C PHE A 124 -20.02 2.68 -12.66
N SER A 125 -20.37 3.12 -11.45
CA SER A 125 -21.59 3.89 -11.19
C SER A 125 -21.53 5.29 -11.81
N SER A 126 -20.37 5.93 -11.83
CA SER A 126 -20.15 7.24 -12.45
C SER A 126 -20.23 7.19 -13.98
N ALA A 127 -19.72 6.13 -14.60
CA ALA A 127 -19.79 5.94 -16.06
C ALA A 127 -21.23 5.72 -16.56
N HIS A 128 -22.08 5.09 -15.77
CA HIS A 128 -23.48 4.83 -16.15
C HIS A 128 -24.37 6.08 -16.04
N ARG A 129 -24.02 7.08 -15.22
CA ARG A 129 -24.75 8.34 -15.12
C ARG A 129 -24.46 9.33 -16.27
N ILE A 130 -23.31 9.22 -16.93
CA ILE A 130 -22.95 10.11 -18.03
C ILE A 130 -23.66 9.74 -19.33
N ASN A 131 -24.01 8.47 -19.54
CA ASN A 131 -24.68 8.02 -20.77
C ASN A 131 -26.21 8.19 -20.78
N SER A 132 -26.86 8.54 -19.67
CA SER A 132 -28.31 8.74 -19.62
C SER A 132 -28.76 10.19 -19.85
N SER A 133 -27.83 11.15 -19.97
CA SER A 133 -28.17 12.58 -20.14
C SER A 133 -28.04 13.12 -21.59
N VAL A 134 -27.67 12.28 -22.57
CA VAL A 134 -27.45 12.72 -23.98
C VAL A 134 -28.61 12.33 -24.90
N SER A 135 -29.68 11.68 -24.40
CA SER A 135 -30.73 11.11 -25.27
C SER A 135 -32.07 11.87 -25.23
N SER A 136 -32.08 13.18 -25.00
CA SER A 136 -33.36 13.95 -24.99
C SER A 136 -33.26 15.34 -25.56
N GLN A 137 -32.67 15.52 -26.76
CA GLN A 137 -32.90 16.73 -27.55
C GLN A 137 -32.71 16.43 -29.04
N HIS A 138 -33.71 15.86 -29.67
CA HIS A 138 -33.96 16.09 -31.11
C HIS A 138 -35.36 15.59 -31.46
N LYS A 139 -36.37 16.45 -31.32
CA LYS A 139 -37.60 16.40 -32.12
C LYS A 139 -38.41 17.69 -31.94
N GLN A 140 -38.11 18.68 -32.77
CA GLN A 140 -39.13 19.63 -33.23
C GLN A 140 -38.81 20.00 -34.65
N GLY A 141 -39.39 19.29 -35.57
CA GLY A 141 -39.48 19.66 -36.97
C GLY A 141 -40.61 20.67 -37.12
N SER A 142 -40.28 21.84 -37.61
CA SER A 142 -41.28 22.84 -38.03
C SER A 142 -41.87 22.43 -39.37
N VAL A 143 -43.16 22.29 -39.38
CA VAL A 143 -43.98 22.23 -40.57
C VAL A 143 -44.10 23.68 -41.12
N ILE A 144 -43.62 23.91 -42.30
CA ILE A 144 -43.94 25.13 -43.05
C ILE A 144 -45.00 24.77 -44.04
N ASP A 145 -46.17 25.31 -43.83
CA ASP A 145 -47.27 25.32 -44.77
C ASP A 145 -47.06 26.44 -45.76
N MET A 146 -47.19 26.17 -47.06
CA MET A 146 -47.22 27.17 -48.10
C MET A 146 -48.46 26.99 -48.93
N PRO A 147 -49.19 28.07 -49.27
CA PRO A 147 -50.34 28.06 -50.15
C PRO A 147 -49.99 27.89 -51.62
#